data_e57e7a4fd54b5e826930edb698e02d62
#
_entry.id   e57e7a4fd54b5e826930edb698e02d62
#
_cell.length_a   1.000
_cell.length_b   1.000
_cell.length_c   1.000
_cell.angle_alpha   90.00
_cell.angle_beta   90.00
_cell.angle_gamma   90.00
#
_symmetry.space_group_name_H-M   'P 1'
#
loop_
_entity.id
_entity.type
_entity.pdbx_description
1 polymer ?
#
loop_
_entity_poly.entity_id
_entity_poly.type
_entity_poly.pdbx_seq_one_letter_code
_entity_poly.pdbx_strand_id
1 'polypeptide(L)'
;VNVFSLALANVLALRRRLFGLVALVSVAAAVCLGALGIAGRAQGVTDTGVKESNANRSITVDRPADRPGTAPLTDRTAARLAKLPHVESVQHRAQVSFGVLTDAGDTVLLYATTHRPALTPPITKSVREDLFPLRPGEIVTPATSQGVDLSALVGQDVETETTRFVRPGEGTGVTGHARLVGVYDPTWQLDNPDAAYAADPTVIGWAAQRSGEPEKNYLATIGYDQLTVVARTAADVPEVTEAVQRLGYPAVTLQQQLDALPAVLEMIRVVGQVLLGVLGVLAFVGAVTVTGALSRQRAQEIGILKAVGFRTRAVLTMLVVEMAVAGAVAALLGTVLGALLGSVAAALLRGSADLAPYVEGWVLLPPPVTLLLLLALTVLVVAAGSLVPARRAARMSPTDAMKDW
;
A
#
# COMPACT_ATOMS: atom_id res chain seq x y z
N VAL A 1 11.48 22.20 -44.30
CA VAL A 1 11.84 20.91 -43.65
C VAL A 1 11.40 21.00 -42.19
N ASN A 2 10.55 20.07 -41.78
CA ASN A 2 10.00 20.10 -40.41
C ASN A 2 11.12 19.58 -39.44
N VAL A 3 11.58 20.42 -38.51
CA VAL A 3 12.66 20.09 -37.58
C VAL A 3 12.40 18.79 -36.83
N PHE A 4 11.14 18.51 -36.56
CA PHE A 4 10.72 17.30 -35.84
C PHE A 4 10.92 16.02 -36.69
N SER A 5 10.57 16.03 -37.97
CA SER A 5 10.76 14.88 -38.86
C SER A 5 12.25 14.58 -39.09
N LEU A 6 13.07 15.61 -39.15
CA LEU A 6 14.52 15.47 -39.24
C LEU A 6 15.14 14.89 -37.96
N ALA A 7 14.67 15.34 -36.79
CA ALA A 7 15.10 14.80 -35.50
C ALA A 7 14.74 13.32 -35.35
N LEU A 8 13.53 12.94 -35.74
CA LEU A 8 13.08 11.54 -35.70
C LEU A 8 13.91 10.62 -36.62
N ALA A 9 14.18 11.07 -37.84
CA ALA A 9 15.04 10.34 -38.78
C ALA A 9 16.46 10.16 -38.23
N ASN A 10 17.01 11.19 -37.58
CA ASN A 10 18.32 11.14 -36.94
C ASN A 10 18.37 10.17 -35.75
N VAL A 11 17.34 10.13 -34.90
CA VAL A 11 17.27 9.16 -33.80
C VAL A 11 17.30 7.74 -34.31
N LEU A 12 16.57 7.43 -35.39
CA LEU A 12 16.57 6.11 -36.03
C LEU A 12 17.94 5.77 -36.64
N ALA A 13 18.59 6.72 -37.28
CA ALA A 13 19.93 6.54 -37.86
C ALA A 13 20.99 6.33 -36.76
N LEU A 14 20.88 6.99 -35.63
CA LEU A 14 21.82 6.96 -34.50
C LEU A 14 21.48 5.91 -33.43
N ARG A 15 20.51 5.02 -33.67
CA ARG A 15 19.99 4.04 -32.69
C ARG A 15 21.09 3.27 -31.94
N ARG A 16 22.16 2.85 -32.63
CA ARG A 16 23.26 2.11 -32.00
C ARG A 16 24.06 2.97 -31.01
N ARG A 17 24.19 4.26 -31.27
CA ARG A 17 24.95 5.21 -30.44
C ARG A 17 24.14 5.72 -29.26
N LEU A 18 22.82 5.85 -29.43
CA LEU A 18 21.86 6.22 -28.38
C LEU A 18 21.49 5.04 -27.47
N PHE A 19 21.80 3.81 -27.88
CA PHE A 19 21.40 2.59 -27.16
C PHE A 19 21.82 2.61 -25.69
N GLY A 20 23.07 3.02 -25.38
CA GLY A 20 23.56 3.08 -23.99
C GLY A 20 22.78 4.08 -23.12
N LEU A 21 22.44 5.25 -23.65
CA LEU A 21 21.62 6.23 -22.95
C LEU A 21 20.19 5.73 -22.75
N VAL A 22 19.58 5.22 -23.83
CA VAL A 22 18.22 4.70 -23.81
C VAL A 22 18.13 3.54 -22.83
N ALA A 23 19.05 2.59 -22.84
CA ALA A 23 19.10 1.47 -21.91
C ALA A 23 19.23 1.93 -20.45
N LEU A 24 20.18 2.84 -20.16
CA LEU A 24 20.38 3.37 -18.80
C LEU A 24 19.10 4.08 -18.27
N VAL A 25 18.53 4.96 -19.09
CA VAL A 25 17.33 5.72 -18.70
C VAL A 25 16.10 4.81 -18.59
N SER A 26 15.99 3.78 -19.47
CA SER A 26 14.90 2.80 -19.42
C SER A 26 14.96 1.96 -18.14
N VAL A 27 16.15 1.47 -17.76
CA VAL A 27 16.33 0.72 -16.51
C VAL A 27 16.02 1.61 -15.30
N ALA A 28 16.50 2.85 -15.31
CA ALA A 28 16.21 3.81 -14.24
C ALA A 28 14.70 4.05 -14.10
N ALA A 29 14.02 4.30 -15.21
CA ALA A 29 12.56 4.48 -15.23
C ALA A 29 11.81 3.22 -14.76
N ALA A 30 12.25 2.02 -15.16
CA ALA A 30 11.66 0.75 -14.77
C ALA A 30 11.75 0.50 -13.25
N VAL A 31 12.90 0.76 -12.65
CA VAL A 31 13.11 0.61 -11.20
C VAL A 31 12.24 1.62 -10.42
N CYS A 32 12.18 2.88 -10.88
CA CYS A 32 11.31 3.90 -10.28
C CYS A 32 9.83 3.50 -10.35
N LEU A 33 9.38 2.99 -11.50
CA LEU A 33 8.00 2.55 -11.68
C LEU A 33 7.66 1.36 -10.79
N GLY A 34 8.55 0.39 -10.65
CA GLY A 34 8.38 -0.74 -9.75
C GLY A 34 8.23 -0.30 -8.29
N ALA A 35 9.13 0.57 -7.81
CA ALA A 35 9.09 1.09 -6.45
C ALA A 35 7.82 1.90 -6.15
N LEU A 36 7.42 2.80 -7.07
CA LEU A 36 6.21 3.61 -6.93
C LEU A 36 4.93 2.78 -7.07
N GLY A 37 4.94 1.72 -7.88
CA GLY A 37 3.83 0.78 -8.02
C GLY A 37 3.53 0.03 -6.72
N ILE A 38 4.57 -0.45 -6.03
CA ILE A 38 4.45 -1.12 -4.74
C ILE A 38 3.97 -0.12 -3.67
N ALA A 39 4.61 1.05 -3.56
CA ALA A 39 4.26 2.06 -2.57
C ALA A 39 2.83 2.61 -2.76
N GLY A 40 2.41 2.85 -4.00
CA GLY A 40 1.07 3.38 -4.30
C GLY A 40 -0.06 2.40 -3.97
N ARG A 41 0.18 1.10 -4.09
CA ARG A 41 -0.81 0.10 -3.71
C ARG A 41 -0.94 -0.09 -2.21
N ALA A 42 0.18 -0.11 -1.50
CA ALA A 42 0.16 -0.14 -0.04
C ALA A 42 -0.66 1.04 0.55
N GLN A 43 -0.60 2.22 -0.07
CA GLN A 43 -1.42 3.37 0.31
C GLN A 43 -2.89 3.24 -0.13
N GLY A 44 -3.17 2.71 -1.30
CA GLY A 44 -4.53 2.57 -1.84
C GLY A 44 -5.41 1.63 -1.02
N VAL A 45 -4.86 0.54 -0.54
CA VAL A 45 -5.56 -0.43 0.34
C VAL A 45 -5.96 0.24 1.66
N THR A 46 -5.10 1.10 2.19
CA THR A 46 -5.37 1.83 3.45
C THR A 46 -6.40 2.95 3.26
N ASP A 47 -6.39 3.65 2.12
CA ASP A 47 -7.20 4.86 1.89
C ASP A 47 -8.67 4.57 1.51
N THR A 48 -8.93 3.54 0.71
CA THR A 48 -10.29 3.23 0.21
C THR A 48 -11.18 2.59 1.28
N GLY A 49 -10.66 1.68 2.09
CA GLY A 49 -11.43 1.03 3.16
C GLY A 49 -11.81 1.98 4.31
N VAL A 50 -11.00 3.02 4.55
CA VAL A 50 -11.15 3.93 5.71
C VAL A 50 -12.02 5.15 5.39
N LYS A 51 -11.96 5.71 4.18
CA LYS A 51 -12.69 6.93 3.83
C LYS A 51 -14.21 6.73 3.70
N GLU A 52 -14.65 5.54 3.32
CA GLU A 52 -16.06 5.20 3.15
C GLU A 52 -16.71 4.65 4.43
N SER A 53 -15.90 4.23 5.41
CA SER A 53 -16.37 3.71 6.68
C SER A 53 -16.45 4.81 7.77
N ASN A 54 -17.23 4.56 8.83
CA ASN A 54 -17.27 5.42 10.02
C ASN A 54 -15.93 5.44 10.80
N ALA A 55 -14.88 4.88 10.22
CA ALA A 55 -13.58 4.68 10.81
C ALA A 55 -12.88 6.01 11.17
N ASN A 56 -13.07 7.05 10.36
CA ASN A 56 -12.53 8.40 10.63
C ASN A 56 -13.19 9.10 11.83
N ARG A 57 -14.32 8.57 12.35
CA ARG A 57 -15.01 9.04 13.55
C ARG A 57 -14.82 8.10 14.74
N SER A 58 -14.05 7.02 14.57
CA SER A 58 -13.85 5.98 15.57
C SER A 58 -12.59 6.24 16.38
N ILE A 59 -12.75 6.09 17.68
CA ILE A 59 -11.69 6.21 18.69
C ILE A 59 -11.58 4.85 19.37
N THR A 60 -10.42 4.25 19.28
CA THR A 60 -10.11 2.99 19.93
C THR A 60 -9.70 3.23 21.36
N VAL A 61 -10.34 2.55 22.29
CA VAL A 61 -10.05 2.59 23.73
C VAL A 61 -9.58 1.19 24.14
N ASP A 62 -8.31 1.08 24.41
CA ASP A 62 -7.68 -0.19 24.78
C ASP A 62 -7.81 -0.46 26.29
N ARG A 63 -7.66 -1.74 26.66
CA ARG A 63 -7.54 -2.14 28.06
C ARG A 63 -6.31 -1.46 28.65
N PRO A 64 -6.45 -0.78 29.80
CA PRO A 64 -5.30 -0.18 30.44
C PRO A 64 -4.34 -1.28 30.91
N ALA A 65 -3.13 -1.29 30.34
CA ALA A 65 -2.09 -2.19 30.79
C ALA A 65 -1.68 -1.82 32.23
N ASP A 66 -1.99 -2.71 33.18
CA ASP A 66 -1.49 -2.75 34.57
C ASP A 66 -1.33 -1.40 35.30
N ARG A 67 -2.17 -0.41 35.00
CA ARG A 67 -2.21 0.84 35.77
C ARG A 67 -3.07 0.65 37.02
N PRO A 68 -2.51 0.75 38.22
CA PRO A 68 -3.28 0.68 39.46
C PRO A 68 -4.39 1.73 39.47
N GLY A 69 -5.64 1.30 39.65
CA GLY A 69 -6.79 2.18 39.78
C GLY A 69 -7.63 2.40 38.50
N THR A 70 -7.23 1.86 37.36
CA THR A 70 -8.07 1.93 36.15
C THR A 70 -9.02 0.71 36.11
N ALA A 71 -10.32 0.98 35.99
CA ALA A 71 -11.33 -0.09 35.92
C ALA A 71 -11.23 -0.84 34.59
N PRO A 72 -11.53 -2.16 34.54
CA PRO A 72 -11.60 -2.91 33.30
C PRO A 72 -12.68 -2.34 32.36
N LEU A 73 -12.56 -2.65 31.06
CA LEU A 73 -13.53 -2.21 30.04
C LEU A 73 -14.81 -3.05 30.13
N THR A 74 -15.67 -2.66 31.05
CA THR A 74 -16.95 -3.34 31.29
C THR A 74 -18.12 -2.60 30.63
N ASP A 75 -19.33 -3.20 30.67
CA ASP A 75 -20.56 -2.51 30.25
C ASP A 75 -20.79 -1.19 30.98
N ARG A 76 -20.38 -1.10 32.26
CA ARG A 76 -20.44 0.16 33.02
C ARG A 76 -19.49 1.22 32.43
N THR A 77 -18.32 0.81 32.01
CA THR A 77 -17.36 1.69 31.34
C THR A 77 -17.93 2.15 30.00
N ALA A 78 -18.44 1.23 29.19
CA ALA A 78 -19.09 1.55 27.92
C ALA A 78 -20.25 2.54 28.09
N ALA A 79 -21.15 2.29 29.09
CA ALA A 79 -22.26 3.17 29.40
C ALA A 79 -21.80 4.57 29.90
N ARG A 80 -20.65 4.66 30.59
CA ARG A 80 -20.06 5.94 31.01
C ARG A 80 -19.51 6.71 29.79
N LEU A 81 -18.81 6.04 28.90
CA LEU A 81 -18.27 6.64 27.68
C LEU A 81 -19.39 7.10 26.73
N ALA A 82 -20.47 6.33 26.64
CA ALA A 82 -21.64 6.69 25.82
C ALA A 82 -22.36 7.97 26.27
N LYS A 83 -22.14 8.40 27.53
CA LYS A 83 -22.70 9.65 28.09
C LYS A 83 -21.82 10.87 27.85
N LEU A 84 -20.64 10.72 27.29
CA LEU A 84 -19.77 11.85 26.96
C LEU A 84 -20.40 12.72 25.87
N PRO A 85 -20.16 14.05 25.89
CA PRO A 85 -20.59 14.93 24.83
C PRO A 85 -20.02 14.48 23.49
N HIS A 86 -20.78 14.69 22.41
CA HIS A 86 -20.39 14.38 21.03
C HIS A 86 -20.14 12.89 20.71
N VAL A 87 -20.46 11.97 21.62
CA VAL A 87 -20.44 10.53 21.35
C VAL A 87 -21.77 10.12 20.70
N GLU A 88 -21.70 9.37 19.62
CA GLU A 88 -22.83 8.78 18.91
C GLU A 88 -23.14 7.38 19.45
N SER A 89 -22.12 6.53 19.56
CA SER A 89 -22.24 5.17 20.05
C SER A 89 -20.93 4.67 20.65
N VAL A 90 -21.05 3.63 21.48
CA VAL A 90 -19.87 2.89 22.00
C VAL A 90 -20.10 1.42 21.67
N GLN A 91 -19.13 0.82 21.00
CA GLN A 91 -19.13 -0.56 20.56
C GLN A 91 -18.03 -1.31 21.29
N HIS A 92 -18.26 -2.55 21.63
CA HIS A 92 -17.27 -3.37 22.33
C HIS A 92 -16.57 -4.34 21.38
N ARG A 93 -15.37 -4.76 21.76
CA ARG A 93 -14.62 -5.82 21.12
C ARG A 93 -14.10 -6.78 22.16
N ALA A 94 -14.47 -8.04 22.02
CA ALA A 94 -13.83 -9.17 22.67
C ALA A 94 -13.06 -9.96 21.62
N GLN A 95 -11.91 -10.53 21.98
CA GLN A 95 -11.09 -11.29 21.07
C GLN A 95 -10.50 -12.53 21.75
N VAL A 96 -10.49 -13.66 21.04
CA VAL A 96 -9.91 -14.92 21.51
C VAL A 96 -9.35 -15.72 20.33
N SER A 97 -8.18 -16.34 20.48
CA SER A 97 -7.63 -17.24 19.47
C SER A 97 -8.36 -18.58 19.44
N PHE A 98 -8.56 -19.12 18.23
CA PHE A 98 -9.08 -20.46 17.99
C PHE A 98 -8.49 -21.01 16.69
N GLY A 99 -8.53 -22.32 16.52
CA GLY A 99 -8.14 -23.00 15.28
C GLY A 99 -9.35 -23.38 14.46
N VAL A 100 -9.22 -23.34 13.13
CA VAL A 100 -10.14 -24.00 12.19
C VAL A 100 -9.41 -25.16 11.56
N LEU A 101 -9.94 -26.36 11.69
CA LEU A 101 -9.39 -27.56 11.06
C LEU A 101 -9.93 -27.64 9.64
N THR A 102 -9.02 -27.84 8.68
CA THR A 102 -9.37 -28.02 7.27
C THR A 102 -9.43 -29.50 6.92
N ASP A 103 -10.12 -29.85 5.84
CA ASP A 103 -10.18 -31.23 5.34
C ASP A 103 -8.81 -31.82 5.00
N ALA A 104 -7.82 -30.95 4.74
CA ALA A 104 -6.42 -31.34 4.50
C ALA A 104 -5.65 -31.73 5.79
N GLY A 105 -6.28 -31.53 6.96
CA GLY A 105 -5.64 -31.79 8.27
C GLY A 105 -4.79 -30.64 8.81
N ASP A 106 -4.79 -29.48 8.12
CA ASP A 106 -4.10 -28.29 8.58
C ASP A 106 -4.99 -27.51 9.56
N THR A 107 -4.40 -26.97 10.62
CA THR A 107 -5.07 -26.07 11.56
C THR A 107 -4.72 -24.63 11.22
N VAL A 108 -5.70 -23.83 10.83
CA VAL A 108 -5.55 -22.39 10.59
C VAL A 108 -5.87 -21.65 11.88
N LEU A 109 -4.90 -20.94 12.45
CA LEU A 109 -5.07 -20.16 13.66
C LEU A 109 -5.73 -18.81 13.33
N LEU A 110 -6.89 -18.57 13.91
CA LEU A 110 -7.68 -17.36 13.74
C LEU A 110 -7.94 -16.67 15.08
N TYR A 111 -8.36 -15.41 15.03
CA TYR A 111 -8.76 -14.64 16.20
C TYR A 111 -10.24 -14.31 16.12
N ALA A 112 -11.07 -15.07 16.85
CA ALA A 112 -12.49 -14.76 16.96
C ALA A 112 -12.67 -13.38 17.59
N THR A 113 -13.45 -12.53 16.93
CA THR A 113 -13.73 -11.16 17.37
C THR A 113 -15.22 -10.83 17.21
N THR A 114 -15.73 -9.97 18.08
CA THR A 114 -17.09 -9.45 17.98
C THR A 114 -17.20 -8.44 16.84
N HIS A 115 -18.33 -8.43 16.12
CA HIS A 115 -18.56 -7.47 15.04
C HIS A 115 -18.85 -6.07 15.58
N ARG A 116 -18.23 -5.08 14.96
CA ARG A 116 -18.45 -3.64 15.24
C ARG A 116 -19.16 -3.01 14.04
N PRO A 117 -20.42 -2.58 14.15
CA PRO A 117 -21.16 -1.99 13.02
C PRO A 117 -20.49 -0.79 12.35
N ALA A 118 -19.68 -0.01 13.09
CA ALA A 118 -18.92 1.09 12.53
C ALA A 118 -17.76 0.64 11.62
N LEU A 119 -17.30 -0.61 11.78
CA LEU A 119 -16.11 -1.17 11.12
C LEU A 119 -16.43 -2.53 10.50
N THR A 120 -17.41 -2.56 9.59
CA THR A 120 -17.81 -3.79 8.89
C THR A 120 -16.82 -4.12 7.78
N PRO A 121 -16.29 -5.37 7.72
CA PRO A 121 -15.37 -5.78 6.67
C PRO A 121 -16.05 -5.90 5.31
N PRO A 122 -15.34 -5.69 4.19
CA PRO A 122 -15.87 -5.89 2.84
C PRO A 122 -16.06 -7.39 2.56
N ILE A 123 -17.31 -7.85 2.54
CA ILE A 123 -17.64 -9.26 2.29
C ILE A 123 -17.44 -9.58 0.81
N THR A 124 -16.66 -10.63 0.53
CA THR A 124 -16.35 -11.07 -0.84
C THR A 124 -17.23 -12.25 -1.28
N LYS A 125 -17.60 -13.13 -0.33
CA LYS A 125 -18.51 -14.27 -0.57
C LYS A 125 -19.30 -14.58 0.67
N SER A 126 -20.59 -14.88 0.52
CA SER A 126 -21.46 -15.20 1.66
C SER A 126 -22.62 -16.11 1.26
N VAL A 127 -23.22 -16.77 2.27
CA VAL A 127 -24.43 -17.60 2.10
C VAL A 127 -25.71 -16.78 2.05
N ARG A 128 -25.68 -15.49 2.50
CA ARG A 128 -26.81 -14.57 2.50
C ARG A 128 -26.33 -13.12 2.39
N GLU A 129 -27.17 -12.21 1.93
CA GLU A 129 -26.84 -10.79 1.76
C GLU A 129 -26.60 -10.11 3.11
N ASP A 130 -27.53 -10.24 4.05
CA ASP A 130 -27.42 -9.65 5.39
C ASP A 130 -26.74 -10.62 6.35
N LEU A 131 -25.41 -10.57 6.42
CA LEU A 131 -24.64 -11.44 7.32
C LEU A 131 -24.72 -11.01 8.78
N PHE A 132 -24.65 -9.73 9.05
CA PHE A 132 -24.61 -9.21 10.41
C PHE A 132 -26.00 -8.73 10.88
N PRO A 133 -26.36 -8.96 12.16
CA PRO A 133 -25.60 -9.67 13.19
C PRO A 133 -25.52 -11.18 12.94
N LEU A 134 -24.37 -11.77 13.30
CA LEU A 134 -24.16 -13.22 13.23
C LEU A 134 -24.97 -13.97 14.27
N ARG A 135 -25.43 -15.16 13.92
CA ARG A 135 -26.12 -16.08 14.85
C ARG A 135 -25.09 -16.89 15.67
N PRO A 136 -25.46 -17.37 16.87
CA PRO A 136 -24.57 -18.25 17.61
C PRO A 136 -24.13 -19.45 16.76
N GLY A 137 -22.83 -19.75 16.78
CA GLY A 137 -22.22 -20.80 15.97
C GLY A 137 -21.89 -20.41 14.52
N GLU A 138 -22.22 -19.20 14.07
CA GLU A 138 -21.80 -18.68 12.77
C GLU A 138 -20.48 -17.91 12.88
N ILE A 139 -19.61 -18.09 11.87
CA ILE A 139 -18.35 -17.35 11.75
C ILE A 139 -18.18 -16.77 10.33
N VAL A 140 -17.47 -15.65 10.27
CA VAL A 140 -17.00 -15.00 9.04
C VAL A 140 -15.50 -14.82 9.13
N THR A 141 -14.74 -15.35 8.16
CA THR A 141 -13.26 -15.35 8.18
C THR A 141 -12.69 -14.53 7.02
N PRO A 142 -11.39 -14.19 7.01
CA PRO A 142 -10.77 -13.72 5.79
C PRO A 142 -10.86 -14.80 4.70
N ALA A 143 -10.90 -14.38 3.43
CA ALA A 143 -10.97 -15.32 2.30
C ALA A 143 -9.72 -16.23 2.24
N THR A 144 -8.57 -15.71 2.65
CA THR A 144 -7.31 -16.47 2.79
C THR A 144 -6.65 -16.12 4.12
N SER A 145 -6.11 -17.12 4.81
CA SER A 145 -5.36 -16.96 6.05
C SER A 145 -4.22 -17.98 6.06
N GLN A 146 -3.01 -17.53 6.39
CA GLN A 146 -1.80 -18.38 6.48
C GLN A 146 -1.56 -19.24 5.22
N GLY A 147 -1.93 -18.70 4.04
CA GLY A 147 -1.80 -19.39 2.76
C GLY A 147 -2.91 -20.40 2.43
N VAL A 148 -3.90 -20.56 3.30
CA VAL A 148 -5.05 -21.45 3.11
C VAL A 148 -6.24 -20.64 2.57
N ASP A 149 -6.88 -21.12 1.50
CA ASP A 149 -8.10 -20.53 0.96
C ASP A 149 -9.33 -21.08 1.71
N LEU A 150 -9.94 -20.22 2.51
CA LEU A 150 -11.15 -20.53 3.28
C LEU A 150 -12.44 -20.29 2.47
N SER A 151 -12.36 -19.68 1.29
CA SER A 151 -13.54 -19.37 0.45
C SER A 151 -14.27 -20.62 -0.03
N ALA A 152 -13.58 -21.77 -0.13
CA ALA A 152 -14.18 -23.05 -0.49
C ALA A 152 -15.09 -23.62 0.59
N LEU A 153 -14.87 -23.26 1.86
CA LEU A 153 -15.60 -23.74 3.01
C LEU A 153 -16.89 -22.95 3.32
N VAL A 154 -17.18 -21.89 2.56
CA VAL A 154 -18.38 -21.05 2.77
C VAL A 154 -19.65 -21.88 2.60
N GLY A 155 -20.47 -21.88 3.64
CA GLY A 155 -21.72 -22.66 3.74
C GLY A 155 -21.55 -24.00 4.45
N GLN A 156 -20.35 -24.41 4.81
CA GLN A 156 -20.05 -25.67 5.49
C GLN A 156 -19.90 -25.48 7.00
N ASP A 157 -20.10 -26.55 7.74
CA ASP A 157 -19.77 -26.65 9.15
C ASP A 157 -18.30 -27.06 9.25
N VAL A 158 -17.48 -26.23 9.89
CA VAL A 158 -16.05 -26.43 10.07
C VAL A 158 -15.77 -26.85 11.51
N GLU A 159 -14.83 -27.75 11.70
CA GLU A 159 -14.33 -28.12 13.01
C GLU A 159 -13.46 -27.03 13.59
N THR A 160 -13.69 -26.64 14.84
CA THR A 160 -12.96 -25.58 15.53
C THR A 160 -12.30 -26.12 16.78
N GLU A 161 -11.10 -25.61 17.07
CA GLU A 161 -10.39 -25.92 18.29
C GLU A 161 -10.19 -24.66 19.13
N THR A 162 -10.69 -24.67 20.37
CA THR A 162 -10.54 -23.58 21.33
C THR A 162 -9.73 -24.05 22.53
N THR A 163 -9.11 -23.11 23.26
CA THR A 163 -8.32 -23.45 24.46
C THR A 163 -9.18 -23.24 25.71
N ARG A 164 -9.25 -24.27 26.56
CA ARG A 164 -9.82 -24.19 27.91
C ARG A 164 -8.71 -24.11 28.95
N PHE A 165 -8.82 -23.17 29.86
CA PHE A 165 -7.94 -23.05 31.01
C PHE A 165 -8.04 -24.29 31.92
N VAL A 166 -6.87 -24.78 32.36
CA VAL A 166 -6.75 -25.86 33.37
C VAL A 166 -6.08 -25.32 34.62
N ARG A 167 -4.92 -24.71 34.46
CA ARG A 167 -4.17 -24.01 35.53
C ARG A 167 -3.20 -22.99 34.93
N PRO A 168 -2.61 -22.07 35.72
CA PRO A 168 -1.68 -21.07 35.21
C PRO A 168 -0.58 -21.70 34.34
N GLY A 169 -0.51 -21.25 33.05
CA GLY A 169 0.42 -21.74 32.04
C GLY A 169 0.00 -23.03 31.33
N GLU A 170 -1.15 -23.62 31.65
CA GLU A 170 -1.64 -24.87 31.05
C GLU A 170 -3.08 -24.74 30.59
N GLY A 171 -3.32 -25.09 29.33
CA GLY A 171 -4.65 -25.17 28.70
C GLY A 171 -4.83 -26.50 27.99
N THR A 172 -6.06 -26.91 27.78
CA THR A 172 -6.43 -28.08 26.97
C THR A 172 -7.24 -27.63 25.75
N GLY A 173 -7.00 -28.28 24.60
CA GLY A 173 -7.81 -28.09 23.39
C GLY A 173 -9.24 -28.60 23.62
N VAL A 174 -10.20 -27.87 23.13
CA VAL A 174 -11.63 -28.27 23.10
C VAL A 174 -12.11 -28.15 21.68
N THR A 175 -12.48 -29.27 21.09
CA THR A 175 -13.05 -29.36 19.76
C THR A 175 -14.53 -28.89 19.78
N GLY A 176 -14.91 -28.12 18.80
CA GLY A 176 -16.26 -27.65 18.56
C GLY A 176 -16.55 -27.55 17.07
N HIS A 177 -17.71 -27.02 16.72
CA HIS A 177 -18.11 -26.79 15.33
C HIS A 177 -18.62 -25.36 15.19
N ALA A 178 -18.35 -24.75 14.04
CA ALA A 178 -18.92 -23.47 13.65
C ALA A 178 -19.28 -23.52 12.16
N ARG A 179 -20.31 -22.77 11.78
CA ARG A 179 -20.69 -22.65 10.37
C ARG A 179 -20.03 -21.44 9.74
N LEU A 180 -19.22 -21.67 8.71
CA LEU A 180 -18.60 -20.59 7.94
C LEU A 180 -19.65 -19.99 6.99
N VAL A 181 -20.22 -18.82 7.34
CA VAL A 181 -21.30 -18.21 6.58
C VAL A 181 -20.86 -17.16 5.58
N GLY A 182 -19.60 -16.74 5.64
CA GLY A 182 -19.03 -15.80 4.67
C GLY A 182 -17.55 -15.59 4.86
N VAL A 183 -16.94 -15.00 3.84
CA VAL A 183 -15.53 -14.57 3.87
C VAL A 183 -15.42 -13.13 3.39
N TYR A 184 -14.42 -12.42 3.91
CA TYR A 184 -14.16 -11.03 3.61
C TYR A 184 -12.76 -10.86 2.98
N ASP A 185 -12.52 -9.68 2.41
CA ASP A 185 -11.24 -9.32 1.80
C ASP A 185 -10.10 -9.37 2.85
N PRO A 186 -9.08 -10.24 2.68
CA PRO A 186 -8.00 -10.41 3.65
C PRO A 186 -7.11 -9.16 3.82
N THR A 187 -7.23 -8.17 2.94
CA THR A 187 -6.55 -6.88 3.11
C THR A 187 -7.17 -5.99 4.20
N TRP A 188 -8.39 -6.32 4.63
CA TRP A 188 -9.03 -5.69 5.78
C TRP A 188 -8.37 -6.14 7.09
N GLN A 189 -7.62 -5.25 7.73
CA GLN A 189 -6.85 -5.56 8.94
C GLN A 189 -7.18 -4.65 10.14
N LEU A 190 -8.30 -3.93 10.09
CA LEU A 190 -8.69 -3.04 11.19
C LEU A 190 -9.01 -3.80 12.49
N ASP A 191 -9.28 -5.10 12.40
CA ASP A 191 -9.49 -6.00 13.54
C ASP A 191 -8.33 -6.97 13.78
N ASN A 192 -7.13 -6.64 13.32
CA ASN A 192 -5.92 -7.44 13.20
C ASN A 192 -5.95 -8.46 12.02
N PRO A 193 -4.78 -8.91 11.57
CA PRO A 193 -4.70 -10.01 10.62
C PRO A 193 -5.37 -11.27 11.20
N ASP A 194 -5.95 -12.08 10.33
CA ASP A 194 -6.63 -13.33 10.68
C ASP A 194 -7.80 -13.20 11.66
N ALA A 195 -8.43 -12.03 11.74
CA ALA A 195 -9.63 -11.84 12.54
C ALA A 195 -10.81 -12.62 11.94
N ALA A 196 -11.51 -13.39 12.77
CA ALA A 196 -12.74 -14.09 12.40
C ALA A 196 -13.92 -13.53 13.22
N TYR A 197 -14.93 -12.99 12.53
CA TYR A 197 -16.09 -12.46 13.23
C TYR A 197 -17.00 -13.60 13.66
N ALA A 198 -17.45 -13.56 14.91
CA ALA A 198 -18.43 -14.48 15.47
C ALA A 198 -19.47 -13.70 16.31
N ALA A 199 -20.56 -14.36 16.68
CA ALA A 199 -21.56 -13.78 17.55
C ALA A 199 -20.97 -13.47 18.94
N ASP A 200 -21.35 -12.34 19.54
CA ASP A 200 -20.83 -11.90 20.85
C ASP A 200 -20.85 -12.98 21.93
N PRO A 201 -21.96 -13.74 22.12
CA PRO A 201 -21.99 -14.82 23.12
C PRO A 201 -20.96 -15.93 22.83
N THR A 202 -20.69 -16.21 21.57
CA THR A 202 -19.71 -17.22 21.17
C THR A 202 -18.29 -16.77 21.53
N VAL A 203 -17.91 -15.53 21.16
CA VAL A 203 -16.57 -14.98 21.46
C VAL A 203 -16.37 -14.87 22.97
N ILE A 204 -17.36 -14.33 23.70
CA ILE A 204 -17.31 -14.16 25.16
C ILE A 204 -17.20 -15.52 25.85
N GLY A 205 -17.97 -16.52 25.41
CA GLY A 205 -17.92 -17.88 25.95
C GLY A 205 -16.55 -18.53 25.76
N TRP A 206 -15.95 -18.41 24.58
CA TRP A 206 -14.60 -18.91 24.31
C TRP A 206 -13.51 -18.16 25.10
N ALA A 207 -13.64 -16.85 25.23
CA ALA A 207 -12.71 -16.04 26.01
C ALA A 207 -12.80 -16.36 27.52
N ALA A 208 -14.02 -16.59 28.03
CA ALA A 208 -14.25 -17.02 29.41
C ALA A 208 -13.64 -18.41 29.68
N GLN A 209 -13.84 -19.37 28.77
CA GLN A 209 -13.20 -20.70 28.87
C GLN A 209 -11.69 -20.63 28.90
N ARG A 210 -11.11 -19.77 28.07
CA ARG A 210 -9.65 -19.55 28.01
C ARG A 210 -9.10 -18.89 29.27
N SER A 211 -9.86 -18.00 29.89
CA SER A 211 -9.43 -17.29 31.12
C SER A 211 -9.64 -18.10 32.42
N GLY A 212 -10.47 -19.13 32.35
CA GLY A 212 -10.90 -19.90 33.54
C GLY A 212 -11.98 -19.23 34.36
N GLU A 213 -12.49 -18.07 33.90
CA GLU A 213 -13.58 -17.36 34.57
C GLU A 213 -14.94 -17.91 34.12
N PRO A 214 -15.92 -18.01 35.02
CA PRO A 214 -17.29 -18.30 34.61
C PRO A 214 -17.83 -17.25 33.63
N GLU A 215 -18.47 -17.67 32.54
CA GLU A 215 -18.96 -16.77 31.49
C GLU A 215 -19.77 -15.59 32.04
N LYS A 216 -20.67 -15.86 33.03
CA LYS A 216 -21.49 -14.84 33.69
C LYS A 216 -20.69 -13.74 34.42
N ASN A 217 -19.48 -14.03 34.82
CA ASN A 217 -18.61 -13.10 35.56
C ASN A 217 -17.53 -12.49 34.68
N TYR A 218 -17.25 -13.07 33.50
CA TYR A 218 -16.14 -12.70 32.63
C TYR A 218 -16.12 -11.20 32.33
N LEU A 219 -17.24 -10.64 31.87
CA LEU A 219 -17.32 -9.20 31.55
C LEU A 219 -17.21 -8.28 32.77
N ALA A 220 -17.58 -8.77 33.97
CA ALA A 220 -17.44 -7.98 35.20
C ALA A 220 -16.02 -8.01 35.75
N THR A 221 -15.29 -9.12 35.58
CA THR A 221 -13.97 -9.37 36.16
C THR A 221 -12.85 -8.98 35.20
N ILE A 222 -12.93 -9.46 33.96
CA ILE A 222 -11.89 -9.26 32.94
C ILE A 222 -12.28 -8.12 31.98
N GLY A 223 -13.55 -8.07 31.57
CA GLY A 223 -14.09 -7.06 30.66
C GLY A 223 -13.73 -7.32 29.19
N TYR A 224 -14.05 -6.36 28.35
CA TYR A 224 -13.73 -6.36 26.93
C TYR A 224 -12.24 -6.06 26.68
N ASP A 225 -11.74 -6.51 25.54
CA ASP A 225 -10.36 -6.20 25.13
C ASP A 225 -10.22 -4.76 24.68
N GLN A 226 -11.28 -4.24 24.05
CA GLN A 226 -11.28 -2.90 23.46
C GLN A 226 -12.71 -2.35 23.41
N LEU A 227 -12.83 -1.02 23.51
CA LEU A 227 -14.07 -0.32 23.18
C LEU A 227 -13.79 0.60 21.99
N THR A 228 -14.75 0.72 21.09
CA THR A 228 -14.73 1.70 19.99
C THR A 228 -15.77 2.77 20.29
N VAL A 229 -15.30 3.98 20.54
CA VAL A 229 -16.15 5.16 20.73
C VAL A 229 -16.30 5.84 19.38
N VAL A 230 -17.53 5.96 18.89
CA VAL A 230 -17.85 6.64 17.64
C VAL A 230 -18.29 8.06 17.94
N ALA A 231 -17.56 9.05 17.44
CA ALA A 231 -17.94 10.45 17.57
C ALA A 231 -19.06 10.80 16.56
N ARG A 232 -19.87 11.82 16.86
CA ARG A 232 -20.94 12.28 15.95
C ARG A 232 -20.40 12.81 14.65
N THR A 233 -19.30 13.57 14.71
CA THR A 233 -18.61 14.08 13.51
C THR A 233 -17.11 13.85 13.64
N ALA A 234 -16.41 13.86 12.51
CA ALA A 234 -14.94 13.76 12.50
C ALA A 234 -14.27 14.96 13.22
N ALA A 235 -14.92 16.12 13.27
CA ALA A 235 -14.43 17.29 13.97
C ALA A 235 -14.45 17.13 15.50
N ASP A 236 -15.34 16.29 16.02
CA ASP A 236 -15.49 16.04 17.46
C ASP A 236 -14.46 15.03 17.99
N VAL A 237 -13.77 14.29 17.12
CA VAL A 237 -12.84 13.22 17.50
C VAL A 237 -11.75 13.67 18.48
N PRO A 238 -11.07 14.82 18.29
CA PRO A 238 -10.04 15.28 19.24
C PRO A 238 -10.62 15.51 20.64
N GLU A 239 -11.76 16.19 20.74
CA GLU A 239 -12.39 16.52 22.01
C GLU A 239 -12.85 15.25 22.77
N VAL A 240 -13.48 14.31 22.05
CA VAL A 240 -13.91 13.03 22.62
C VAL A 240 -12.70 12.21 23.08
N THR A 241 -11.61 12.20 22.28
CA THR A 241 -10.37 11.48 22.63
C THR A 241 -9.78 12.02 23.93
N GLU A 242 -9.67 13.34 24.07
CA GLU A 242 -9.19 13.97 25.33
C GLU A 242 -10.12 13.67 26.51
N ALA A 243 -11.44 13.65 26.29
CA ALA A 243 -12.40 13.32 27.35
C ALA A 243 -12.23 11.89 27.85
N VAL A 244 -12.00 10.92 26.94
CA VAL A 244 -11.72 9.52 27.27
C VAL A 244 -10.39 9.38 28.02
N GLN A 245 -9.34 10.08 27.56
CA GLN A 245 -8.02 10.06 28.20
C GLN A 245 -8.05 10.68 29.61
N ARG A 246 -8.85 11.74 29.84
CA ARG A 246 -9.05 12.33 31.16
C ARG A 246 -9.72 11.36 32.14
N LEU A 247 -10.50 10.39 31.66
CA LEU A 247 -11.05 9.31 32.47
C LEU A 247 -10.02 8.20 32.80
N GLY A 248 -8.77 8.32 32.32
CA GLY A 248 -7.68 7.40 32.58
C GLY A 248 -7.55 6.23 31.59
N TYR A 249 -8.34 6.21 30.51
CA TYR A 249 -8.26 5.15 29.50
C TYR A 249 -7.32 5.56 28.36
N PRO A 250 -6.46 4.62 27.89
CA PRO A 250 -5.72 4.82 26.65
C PRO A 250 -6.70 4.94 25.48
N ALA A 251 -6.68 6.06 24.79
CA ALA A 251 -7.53 6.30 23.64
C ALA A 251 -6.68 6.75 22.46
N VAL A 252 -6.83 6.10 21.34
CA VAL A 252 -6.09 6.36 20.10
C VAL A 252 -7.10 6.50 18.96
N THR A 253 -6.95 7.55 18.17
CA THR A 253 -7.79 7.70 16.96
C THR A 253 -7.30 6.75 15.87
N LEU A 254 -8.20 6.33 14.98
CA LEU A 254 -7.78 5.55 13.82
C LEU A 254 -6.74 6.30 12.99
N GLN A 255 -6.88 7.63 12.88
CA GLN A 255 -5.89 8.44 12.19
C GLN A 255 -4.51 8.34 12.86
N GLN A 256 -4.43 8.37 14.20
CA GLN A 256 -3.17 8.15 14.92
C GLN A 256 -2.65 6.71 14.77
N GLN A 257 -3.53 5.72 14.69
CA GLN A 257 -3.11 4.33 14.40
C GLN A 257 -2.58 4.20 12.97
N LEU A 258 -3.25 4.82 12.02
CA LEU A 258 -2.77 4.92 10.64
C LEU A 258 -1.50 5.76 10.56
N ASP A 259 -1.39 6.85 11.30
CA ASP A 259 -0.18 7.68 11.40
C ASP A 259 0.98 6.93 12.10
N ALA A 260 0.75 5.93 12.91
CA ALA A 260 1.80 5.06 13.48
C ALA A 260 2.30 3.99 12.49
N LEU A 261 1.49 3.57 11.49
CA LEU A 261 1.94 2.73 10.37
C LEU A 261 2.88 3.45 9.36
N PRO A 262 2.86 4.81 9.25
CA PRO A 262 3.65 5.52 8.26
C PRO A 262 5.14 5.50 8.45
N ALA A 263 5.71 5.13 9.57
CA ALA A 263 7.16 5.10 9.68
C ALA A 263 7.79 4.15 8.64
N VAL A 264 7.19 3.00 8.37
CA VAL A 264 7.63 2.06 7.33
C VAL A 264 7.20 2.55 5.94
N LEU A 265 5.96 3.01 5.78
CA LEU A 265 5.47 3.53 4.50
C LEU A 265 6.16 4.84 4.12
N GLU A 266 6.40 5.73 5.07
CA GLU A 266 7.17 6.96 4.85
C GLU A 266 8.64 6.64 4.54
N MET A 267 9.24 5.65 5.21
CA MET A 267 10.57 5.17 4.87
C MET A 267 10.63 4.62 3.43
N ILE A 268 9.66 3.82 3.01
CA ILE A 268 9.56 3.31 1.62
C ILE A 268 9.40 4.49 0.65
N ARG A 269 8.57 5.48 0.98
CA ARG A 269 8.39 6.70 0.18
C ARG A 269 9.66 7.51 0.07
N VAL A 270 10.35 7.77 1.18
CA VAL A 270 11.62 8.51 1.21
C VAL A 270 12.69 7.77 0.42
N VAL A 271 12.83 6.44 0.60
CA VAL A 271 13.75 5.62 -0.18
C VAL A 271 13.41 5.69 -1.68
N GLY A 272 12.13 5.63 -2.04
CA GLY A 272 11.66 5.79 -3.42
C GLY A 272 12.01 7.16 -4.01
N GLN A 273 11.84 8.24 -3.24
CA GLN A 273 12.19 9.59 -3.66
C GLN A 273 13.71 9.79 -3.82
N VAL A 274 14.49 9.27 -2.88
CA VAL A 274 15.97 9.29 -2.97
C VAL A 274 16.43 8.51 -4.20
N LEU A 275 15.88 7.33 -4.44
CA LEU A 275 16.18 6.52 -5.60
C LEU A 275 15.83 7.26 -6.91
N LEU A 276 14.64 7.87 -6.97
CA LEU A 276 14.22 8.71 -8.10
C LEU A 276 15.20 9.86 -8.33
N GLY A 277 15.65 10.52 -7.28
CA GLY A 277 16.65 11.59 -7.35
C GLY A 277 17.99 11.11 -7.91
N VAL A 278 18.53 10.02 -7.36
CA VAL A 278 19.79 9.42 -7.80
C VAL A 278 19.72 9.00 -9.28
N LEU A 279 18.65 8.29 -9.66
CA LEU A 279 18.44 7.85 -11.04
C LEU A 279 18.22 9.05 -11.99
N GLY A 280 17.55 10.11 -11.53
CA GLY A 280 17.42 11.36 -12.27
C GLY A 280 18.77 12.04 -12.53
N VAL A 281 19.64 12.09 -11.53
CA VAL A 281 21.01 12.60 -11.68
C VAL A 281 21.82 11.75 -12.66
N LEU A 282 21.74 10.42 -12.57
CA LEU A 282 22.42 9.52 -13.50
C LEU A 282 21.91 9.70 -14.94
N ALA A 283 20.60 9.83 -15.13
CA ALA A 283 20.00 10.10 -16.44
C ALA A 283 20.48 11.48 -17.00
N PHE A 284 20.54 12.49 -16.15
CA PHE A 284 21.04 13.83 -16.51
C PHE A 284 22.51 13.78 -16.94
N VAL A 285 23.38 13.18 -16.13
CA VAL A 285 24.84 13.03 -16.43
C VAL A 285 25.03 12.20 -17.70
N GLY A 286 24.26 11.10 -17.86
CA GLY A 286 24.24 10.30 -19.08
C GLY A 286 23.86 11.13 -20.32
N ALA A 287 22.82 11.95 -20.21
CA ALA A 287 22.42 12.84 -21.31
C ALA A 287 23.49 13.88 -21.65
N VAL A 288 24.13 14.51 -20.64
CA VAL A 288 25.27 15.44 -20.85
C VAL A 288 26.40 14.75 -21.61
N THR A 289 26.79 13.57 -21.14
CA THR A 289 27.95 12.83 -21.71
C THR A 289 27.69 12.38 -23.14
N VAL A 290 26.52 11.75 -23.37
CA VAL A 290 26.14 11.22 -24.71
C VAL A 290 25.96 12.37 -25.70
N THR A 291 25.25 13.45 -25.31
CA THR A 291 25.06 14.62 -26.19
C THR A 291 26.39 15.26 -26.52
N GLY A 292 27.31 15.36 -25.55
CA GLY A 292 28.65 15.90 -25.77
C GLY A 292 29.47 15.04 -26.74
N ALA A 293 29.42 13.72 -26.62
CA ALA A 293 30.10 12.80 -27.53
C ALA A 293 29.52 12.85 -28.97
N LEU A 294 28.18 12.80 -29.08
CA LEU A 294 27.48 12.90 -30.37
C LEU A 294 27.73 14.22 -31.06
N SER A 295 27.71 15.32 -30.32
CA SER A 295 27.97 16.65 -30.87
C SER A 295 29.39 16.77 -31.43
N ARG A 296 30.41 16.19 -30.78
CA ARG A 296 31.78 16.13 -31.30
C ARG A 296 31.88 15.28 -32.57
N GLN A 297 31.24 14.08 -32.57
CA GLN A 297 31.27 13.21 -33.75
C GLN A 297 30.58 13.82 -34.98
N ARG A 298 29.62 14.75 -34.77
CA ARG A 298 28.83 15.40 -35.82
C ARG A 298 29.22 16.85 -36.03
N ALA A 299 30.40 17.28 -35.51
CA ALA A 299 30.85 18.64 -35.61
C ALA A 299 30.87 19.15 -37.06
N GLN A 300 31.35 18.31 -38.01
CA GLN A 300 31.36 18.59 -39.43
C GLN A 300 29.96 18.81 -40.01
N GLU A 301 28.99 17.94 -39.69
CA GLU A 301 27.59 18.10 -40.15
C GLU A 301 27.00 19.41 -39.62
N ILE A 302 27.27 19.75 -38.35
CA ILE A 302 26.83 20.99 -37.73
C ILE A 302 27.49 22.20 -38.39
N GLY A 303 28.78 22.08 -38.74
CA GLY A 303 29.51 23.09 -39.48
C GLY A 303 28.90 23.38 -40.84
N ILE A 304 28.58 22.32 -41.63
CA ILE A 304 27.95 22.41 -42.94
C ILE A 304 26.57 23.09 -42.82
N LEU A 305 25.74 22.67 -41.87
CA LEU A 305 24.44 23.29 -41.63
C LEU A 305 24.54 24.80 -41.37
N LYS A 306 25.54 25.21 -40.60
CA LYS A 306 25.81 26.63 -40.33
C LYS A 306 26.33 27.36 -41.55
N ALA A 307 27.20 26.74 -42.36
CA ALA A 307 27.71 27.32 -43.61
C ALA A 307 26.58 27.56 -44.64
N VAL A 308 25.54 26.69 -44.65
CA VAL A 308 24.33 26.85 -45.51
C VAL A 308 23.35 27.89 -44.92
N GLY A 309 23.66 28.50 -43.74
CA GLY A 309 22.88 29.62 -43.21
C GLY A 309 21.89 29.25 -42.08
N PHE A 310 21.94 28.04 -41.51
CA PHE A 310 21.11 27.69 -40.36
C PHE A 310 21.50 28.53 -39.14
N ARG A 311 20.50 29.17 -38.50
CA ARG A 311 20.69 29.94 -37.27
C ARG A 311 21.07 29.04 -36.10
N THR A 312 21.96 29.53 -35.25
CA THR A 312 22.42 28.80 -34.03
C THR A 312 21.23 28.27 -33.18
N ARG A 313 20.13 29.01 -33.10
CA ARG A 313 18.93 28.56 -32.38
C ARG A 313 18.28 27.35 -33.04
N ALA A 314 18.23 27.26 -34.36
CA ALA A 314 17.67 26.14 -35.11
C ALA A 314 18.47 24.86 -34.87
N VAL A 315 19.80 24.94 -34.89
CA VAL A 315 20.71 23.83 -34.60
C VAL A 315 20.54 23.38 -33.15
N LEU A 316 20.49 24.33 -32.20
CA LEU A 316 20.25 24.01 -30.78
C LEU A 316 18.92 23.26 -30.59
N THR A 317 17.83 23.82 -31.16
CA THR A 317 16.49 23.19 -31.05
C THR A 317 16.49 21.80 -31.64
N MET A 318 17.14 21.58 -32.79
CA MET A 318 17.25 20.26 -33.42
C MET A 318 17.94 19.25 -32.49
N LEU A 319 19.07 19.61 -31.88
CA LEU A 319 19.80 18.72 -30.97
C LEU A 319 19.02 18.42 -29.70
N VAL A 320 18.36 19.42 -29.11
CA VAL A 320 17.54 19.23 -27.91
C VAL A 320 16.29 18.37 -28.20
N VAL A 321 15.63 18.59 -29.32
CA VAL A 321 14.47 17.78 -29.74
C VAL A 321 14.90 16.33 -30.01
N GLU A 322 16.04 16.10 -30.66
CA GLU A 322 16.60 14.76 -30.86
C GLU A 322 16.78 14.02 -29.54
N MET A 323 17.34 14.68 -28.53
CA MET A 323 17.51 14.09 -27.20
C MET A 323 16.20 13.93 -26.43
N ALA A 324 15.24 14.84 -26.60
CA ALA A 324 13.91 14.71 -26.03
C ALA A 324 13.15 13.50 -26.60
N VAL A 325 13.27 13.27 -27.91
CA VAL A 325 12.69 12.07 -28.55
C VAL A 325 13.38 10.79 -28.02
N ALA A 326 14.71 10.80 -27.89
CA ALA A 326 15.44 9.67 -27.30
C ALA A 326 14.99 9.41 -25.85
N GLY A 327 14.78 10.46 -25.06
CA GLY A 327 14.23 10.41 -23.70
C GLY A 327 12.82 9.84 -23.66
N ALA A 328 11.96 10.23 -24.61
CA ALA A 328 10.59 9.70 -24.70
C ALA A 328 10.59 8.20 -25.04
N VAL A 329 11.42 7.76 -25.99
CA VAL A 329 11.61 6.34 -26.33
C VAL A 329 12.11 5.57 -25.10
N ALA A 330 13.11 6.12 -24.39
CA ALA A 330 13.65 5.51 -23.18
C ALA A 330 12.59 5.37 -22.08
N ALA A 331 11.76 6.39 -21.87
CA ALA A 331 10.69 6.39 -20.89
C ALA A 331 9.60 5.34 -21.23
N LEU A 332 9.21 5.22 -22.51
CA LEU A 332 8.25 4.21 -22.97
C LEU A 332 8.81 2.79 -22.77
N LEU A 333 10.07 2.54 -23.18
CA LEU A 333 10.72 1.25 -22.93
C LEU A 333 10.86 0.95 -21.44
N GLY A 334 11.17 1.97 -20.64
CA GLY A 334 11.24 1.89 -19.18
C GLY A 334 9.87 1.52 -18.56
N THR A 335 8.78 2.04 -19.09
CA THR A 335 7.42 1.68 -18.68
C THR A 335 7.13 0.20 -18.95
N VAL A 336 7.46 -0.29 -20.15
CA VAL A 336 7.29 -1.71 -20.49
C VAL A 336 8.14 -2.61 -19.60
N LEU A 337 9.42 -2.28 -19.44
CA LEU A 337 10.32 -3.02 -18.54
C LEU A 337 9.85 -2.97 -17.08
N GLY A 338 9.39 -1.80 -16.63
CA GLY A 338 8.82 -1.63 -15.28
C GLY A 338 7.57 -2.48 -15.05
N ALA A 339 6.69 -2.56 -16.06
CA ALA A 339 5.53 -3.43 -16.02
C ALA A 339 5.92 -4.92 -15.95
N LEU A 340 6.91 -5.35 -16.72
CA LEU A 340 7.44 -6.72 -16.66
C LEU A 340 8.08 -7.03 -15.31
N LEU A 341 8.92 -6.15 -14.79
CA LEU A 341 9.52 -6.31 -13.46
C LEU A 341 8.45 -6.32 -12.36
N GLY A 342 7.45 -5.46 -12.47
CA GLY A 342 6.30 -5.43 -11.57
C GLY A 342 5.50 -6.73 -11.61
N SER A 343 5.32 -7.34 -12.79
CA SER A 343 4.66 -8.65 -12.92
C SER A 343 5.45 -9.78 -12.26
N VAL A 344 6.78 -9.77 -12.44
CA VAL A 344 7.68 -10.75 -11.78
C VAL A 344 7.65 -10.56 -10.26
N ALA A 345 7.74 -9.32 -9.79
CA ALA A 345 7.64 -9.01 -8.37
C ALA A 345 6.29 -9.44 -7.79
N ALA A 346 5.18 -9.18 -8.50
CA ALA A 346 3.86 -9.63 -8.10
C ALA A 346 3.78 -11.17 -8.00
N ALA A 347 4.36 -11.89 -8.93
CA ALA A 347 4.40 -13.35 -8.90
C ALA A 347 5.21 -13.89 -7.71
N LEU A 348 6.36 -13.27 -7.40
CA LEU A 348 7.20 -13.64 -6.26
C LEU A 348 6.50 -13.34 -4.93
N LEU A 349 5.85 -12.17 -4.79
CA LEU A 349 5.14 -11.77 -3.58
C LEU A 349 3.93 -12.64 -3.30
N ARG A 350 3.24 -13.13 -4.34
CA ARG A 350 2.14 -14.10 -4.20
C ARG A 350 2.59 -15.47 -3.69
N GLY A 351 3.86 -15.81 -3.87
CA GLY A 351 4.44 -17.02 -3.28
C GLY A 351 4.62 -16.94 -1.76
N SER A 352 4.49 -15.75 -1.15
CA SER A 352 4.54 -15.54 0.29
C SER A 352 3.13 -15.43 0.84
N ALA A 353 2.75 -16.31 1.77
CA ALA A 353 1.42 -16.32 2.38
C ALA A 353 1.02 -14.96 2.98
N ASP A 354 1.97 -14.27 3.63
CA ASP A 354 1.76 -12.99 4.30
C ASP A 354 1.61 -11.81 3.35
N LEU A 355 2.16 -11.89 2.13
CA LEU A 355 2.19 -10.78 1.17
C LEU A 355 1.21 -10.96 0.02
N ALA A 356 0.74 -12.19 -0.22
CA ALA A 356 -0.22 -12.51 -1.27
C ALA A 356 -1.50 -11.65 -1.25
N PRO A 357 -2.11 -11.36 -0.08
CA PRO A 357 -3.32 -10.55 0.00
C PRO A 357 -3.15 -9.11 -0.51
N TYR A 358 -1.93 -8.57 -0.43
CA TYR A 358 -1.63 -7.19 -0.85
C TYR A 358 -1.31 -7.06 -2.35
N VAL A 359 -1.28 -8.16 -3.08
CA VAL A 359 -0.92 -8.19 -4.50
C VAL A 359 -2.13 -8.51 -5.36
N GLU A 360 -3.01 -7.52 -5.53
CA GLU A 360 -4.10 -7.59 -6.50
C GLU A 360 -3.60 -7.35 -7.94
N GLY A 361 -4.05 -8.17 -8.88
CA GLY A 361 -3.75 -8.03 -10.30
C GLY A 361 -2.36 -8.56 -10.70
N TRP A 362 -2.17 -8.78 -12.00
CA TRP A 362 -0.96 -9.40 -12.58
C TRP A 362 0.18 -8.39 -12.79
N VAL A 363 -0.10 -7.09 -12.73
CA VAL A 363 0.87 -6.03 -13.03
C VAL A 363 0.79 -4.93 -11.98
N LEU A 364 1.90 -4.66 -11.30
CA LEU A 364 2.05 -3.56 -10.35
C LEU A 364 2.40 -2.28 -11.14
N LEU A 365 1.39 -1.58 -11.64
CA LEU A 365 1.57 -0.27 -12.29
C LEU A 365 1.00 0.84 -11.39
N PRO A 366 1.69 1.98 -11.29
CA PRO A 366 1.15 3.15 -10.62
C PRO A 366 -0.01 3.76 -11.43
N PRO A 367 -0.82 4.65 -10.81
CA PRO A 367 -1.91 5.32 -11.50
C PRO A 367 -1.46 6.03 -12.80
N PRO A 368 -2.34 6.13 -13.82
CA PRO A 368 -1.96 6.68 -15.13
C PRO A 368 -1.42 8.12 -15.06
N VAL A 369 -1.88 8.92 -14.11
CA VAL A 369 -1.35 10.27 -13.86
C VAL A 369 0.12 10.23 -13.45
N THR A 370 0.50 9.32 -12.55
CA THR A 370 1.89 9.13 -12.12
C THR A 370 2.78 8.66 -13.27
N LEU A 371 2.25 7.76 -14.12
CA LEU A 371 2.97 7.32 -15.34
C LEU A 371 3.26 8.49 -16.27
N LEU A 372 2.26 9.33 -16.55
CA LEU A 372 2.43 10.52 -17.39
C LEU A 372 3.42 11.52 -16.80
N LEU A 373 3.37 11.74 -15.49
CA LEU A 373 4.31 12.63 -14.79
C LEU A 373 5.75 12.11 -14.86
N LEU A 374 5.96 10.80 -14.68
CA LEU A 374 7.29 10.18 -14.79
C LEU A 374 7.83 10.25 -16.21
N LEU A 375 6.97 9.99 -17.23
CA LEU A 375 7.34 10.12 -18.63
C LEU A 375 7.76 11.56 -18.95
N ALA A 376 6.95 12.54 -18.55
CA ALA A 376 7.26 13.95 -18.75
C ALA A 376 8.54 14.37 -18.04
N LEU A 377 8.73 13.94 -16.78
CA LEU A 377 9.95 14.21 -15.99
C LEU A 377 11.19 13.61 -16.66
N THR A 378 11.12 12.37 -17.14
CA THR A 378 12.23 11.71 -17.83
C THR A 378 12.62 12.47 -19.09
N VAL A 379 11.66 12.86 -19.91
CA VAL A 379 11.92 13.67 -21.12
C VAL A 379 12.55 15.00 -20.75
N LEU A 380 12.04 15.67 -19.71
CA LEU A 380 12.55 16.95 -19.24
C LEU A 380 13.99 16.84 -18.73
N VAL A 381 14.31 15.83 -17.92
CA VAL A 381 15.66 15.59 -17.38
C VAL A 381 16.66 15.35 -18.51
N VAL A 382 16.31 14.50 -19.49
CA VAL A 382 17.17 14.20 -20.63
C VAL A 382 17.36 15.44 -21.51
N ALA A 383 16.30 16.18 -21.80
CA ALA A 383 16.37 17.43 -22.57
C ALA A 383 17.21 18.50 -21.86
N ALA A 384 17.02 18.67 -20.54
CA ALA A 384 17.79 19.61 -19.72
C ALA A 384 19.29 19.23 -19.69
N GLY A 385 19.63 17.95 -19.51
CA GLY A 385 20.98 17.45 -19.55
C GLY A 385 21.67 17.70 -20.90
N SER A 386 20.92 17.63 -22.00
CA SER A 386 21.43 17.88 -23.35
C SER A 386 21.70 19.36 -23.64
N LEU A 387 21.11 20.30 -22.89
CA LEU A 387 21.06 21.72 -23.22
C LEU A 387 22.45 22.36 -23.27
N VAL A 388 23.30 22.06 -22.28
CA VAL A 388 24.67 22.65 -22.19
C VAL A 388 25.56 22.16 -23.32
N PRO A 389 25.73 20.85 -23.58
CA PRO A 389 26.57 20.38 -24.68
C PRO A 389 25.99 20.76 -26.05
N ALA A 390 24.67 20.71 -26.24
CA ALA A 390 24.03 21.15 -27.47
C ALA A 390 24.26 22.66 -27.74
N ARG A 391 24.21 23.49 -26.69
CA ARG A 391 24.46 24.93 -26.80
C ARG A 391 25.93 25.23 -27.16
N ARG A 392 26.87 24.44 -26.63
CA ARG A 392 28.30 24.54 -26.99
C ARG A 392 28.50 24.16 -28.46
N ALA A 393 27.94 23.02 -28.90
CA ALA A 393 28.03 22.58 -30.28
C ALA A 393 27.38 23.56 -31.26
N ALA A 394 26.20 24.08 -30.95
CA ALA A 394 25.51 25.06 -31.81
C ALA A 394 26.26 26.41 -31.93
N ARG A 395 27.16 26.74 -31.00
CA ARG A 395 27.98 27.96 -31.03
C ARG A 395 29.34 27.81 -31.73
N MET A 396 29.78 26.58 -32.07
CA MET A 396 31.00 26.34 -32.81
C MET A 396 31.01 27.12 -34.13
N SER A 397 32.17 27.70 -34.51
CA SER A 397 32.29 28.34 -35.83
C SER A 397 32.39 27.25 -36.93
N PRO A 398 31.94 27.53 -38.17
CA PRO A 398 32.14 26.60 -39.29
C PRO A 398 33.60 26.24 -39.51
N THR A 399 34.51 27.21 -39.29
CA THR A 399 35.95 27.04 -39.40
C THR A 399 36.55 26.13 -38.35
N ASP A 400 36.05 26.22 -37.07
CA ASP A 400 36.53 25.36 -35.99
C ASP A 400 36.02 23.91 -36.17
N ALA A 401 34.80 23.76 -36.70
CA ALA A 401 34.21 22.46 -36.99
C ALA A 401 34.92 21.67 -38.11
N MET A 402 35.73 22.37 -38.95
CA MET A 402 36.49 21.77 -40.05
C MET A 402 38.00 21.63 -39.76
N LYS A 403 38.49 22.15 -38.61
CA LYS A 403 39.91 22.14 -38.25
C LYS A 403 40.40 20.90 -37.48
N ASP A 404 39.51 20.11 -36.92
CA ASP A 404 39.86 18.89 -36.19
C ASP A 404 40.03 17.67 -37.10
N TRP A 405 40.99 17.80 -38.04
CA TRP A 405 41.55 16.69 -38.83
C TRP A 405 43.08 16.77 -38.78
#